data_d55e078f418a346c694e7f6acee2666f
#
_entry.id   d55e078f418a346c694e7f6acee2666f
#
_cell.length_a   1.000
_cell.length_b   1.000
_cell.length_c   1.000
_cell.angle_alpha   90.00
_cell.angle_beta   90.00
_cell.angle_gamma   90.00
#
_symmetry.space_group_name_H-M   'P 1'
#
loop_
_entity.id
_entity.type
_entity.pdbx_description
1 polymer ?
#
loop_
_entity_poly.entity_id
_entity_poly.type
_entity_poly.pdbx_seq_one_letter_code
_entity_poly.pdbx_strand_id
1 'polypeptide(L)'
;MNTATETRTPRRIQRQRTAGWRKPTNAVYVGRPTPFGNPYRITRIGAVWCVYVDIPDTSRTITVSTVFDERQARQDAVDGFRDMFCTPGGAEQADYFARELHGRDLLCWCAPGMPCHADVLLEIANGDAS
;
A
#
# COMPACT_ATOMS: atom_id res chain seq x y z
N MET A 1 4.38 2.08 34.57
CA MET A 1 3.93 2.24 33.22
C MET A 1 4.79 1.43 32.27
N ASN A 2 4.16 0.75 31.38
CA ASN A 2 4.88 -0.05 30.42
C ASN A 2 5.06 0.71 29.13
N THR A 3 6.29 1.04 28.81
CA THR A 3 6.58 1.81 27.61
C THR A 3 6.87 0.94 26.41
N ALA A 4 7.01 -0.37 26.60
CA ALA A 4 7.40 -1.24 25.49
C ALA A 4 6.41 -1.19 24.34
N THR A 5 5.10 -1.23 24.65
CA THR A 5 4.09 -1.15 23.61
C THR A 5 4.04 0.22 22.96
N GLU A 6 4.33 1.25 23.74
CA GLU A 6 4.28 2.62 23.23
C GLU A 6 5.37 2.90 22.23
N THR A 7 6.48 2.16 22.33
CA THR A 7 7.62 2.39 21.47
C THR A 7 7.66 1.46 20.28
N ARG A 8 6.73 0.52 20.19
CA ARG A 8 6.73 -0.40 19.06
C ARG A 8 6.38 0.33 17.77
N THR A 9 7.22 0.16 16.78
CA THR A 9 7.00 0.76 15.47
C THR A 9 5.93 -0.02 14.71
N PRO A 10 4.91 0.64 14.18
CA PRO A 10 3.94 -0.04 13.32
C PRO A 10 4.62 -0.67 12.12
N ARG A 11 4.09 -1.79 11.68
CA ARG A 11 4.74 -2.57 10.63
C ARG A 11 3.72 -3.13 9.65
N ARG A 12 4.23 -3.56 8.50
CA ARG A 12 3.45 -4.24 7.50
C ARG A 12 3.43 -5.74 7.82
N ILE A 13 2.25 -6.36 7.71
CA ILE A 13 2.07 -7.78 7.98
C ILE A 13 1.40 -8.40 6.76
N GLN A 14 1.92 -9.53 6.30
CA GLN A 14 1.29 -10.24 5.20
C GLN A 14 0.08 -11.02 5.70
N ARG A 15 -1.05 -10.76 5.07
CA ARG A 15 -2.28 -11.48 5.37
C ARG A 15 -2.17 -12.91 4.86
N GLN A 16 -2.70 -13.86 5.61
CA GLN A 16 -2.58 -15.28 5.29
C GLN A 16 -3.94 -15.88 4.98
N ARG A 17 -3.94 -16.91 4.14
CA ARG A 17 -5.14 -17.68 3.86
C ARG A 17 -5.16 -19.01 4.64
N THR A 18 -4.17 -19.23 5.48
CA THR A 18 -4.05 -20.44 6.26
C THR A 18 -5.23 -20.58 7.20
N ALA A 19 -5.79 -21.79 7.28
CA ALA A 19 -6.89 -22.05 8.21
C ALA A 19 -6.44 -21.73 9.64
N GLY A 20 -7.29 -21.03 10.37
CA GLY A 20 -6.97 -20.66 11.74
C GLY A 20 -6.19 -19.38 11.90
N TRP A 21 -5.71 -18.79 10.78
CA TRP A 21 -5.00 -17.52 10.90
C TRP A 21 -5.95 -16.42 11.33
N ARG A 22 -5.49 -15.57 12.22
CA ARG A 22 -6.29 -14.47 12.73
C ARG A 22 -5.57 -13.16 12.54
N LYS A 23 -6.35 -12.14 12.20
CA LYS A 23 -5.82 -10.78 12.08
C LYS A 23 -5.36 -10.30 13.45
N PRO A 24 -4.14 -9.78 13.57
CA PRO A 24 -3.71 -9.16 14.82
C PRO A 24 -4.66 -8.03 15.24
N THR A 25 -4.84 -7.86 16.53
CA THR A 25 -5.86 -6.98 17.07
C THR A 25 -5.77 -5.53 16.59
N ASN A 26 -4.55 -5.01 16.49
CA ASN A 26 -4.34 -3.60 16.12
C ASN A 26 -4.03 -3.41 14.65
N ALA A 27 -4.35 -4.38 13.81
CA ALA A 27 -3.99 -4.32 12.40
C ALA A 27 -5.17 -3.93 11.54
N VAL A 28 -4.91 -3.19 10.47
CA VAL A 28 -5.92 -2.74 9.51
C VAL A 28 -5.55 -3.28 8.14
N TYR A 29 -6.50 -3.89 7.45
CA TYR A 29 -6.29 -4.33 6.08
C TYR A 29 -6.32 -3.11 5.16
N VAL A 30 -5.26 -2.94 4.36
CA VAL A 30 -5.13 -1.77 3.50
C VAL A 30 -5.13 -2.12 2.02
N GLY A 31 -5.45 -3.36 1.68
CA GLY A 31 -5.59 -3.75 0.28
C GLY A 31 -6.93 -3.35 -0.29
N ARG A 32 -7.14 -3.69 -1.57
CA ARG A 32 -8.43 -3.47 -2.20
C ARG A 32 -9.46 -4.45 -1.62
N PRO A 33 -10.69 -4.04 -1.49
CA PRO A 33 -11.33 -2.81 -1.97
C PRO A 33 -11.43 -1.72 -0.92
N THR A 34 -10.54 -1.64 0.05
CA THR A 34 -10.62 -0.61 1.08
C THR A 34 -10.24 0.75 0.53
N PRO A 35 -10.59 1.84 1.25
CA PRO A 35 -10.17 3.19 0.81
C PRO A 35 -8.66 3.37 0.75
N PHE A 36 -7.91 2.48 1.41
CA PHE A 36 -6.45 2.56 1.46
C PHE A 36 -5.78 1.78 0.33
N GLY A 37 -6.55 1.11 -0.52
CA GLY A 37 -5.99 0.30 -1.58
C GLY A 37 -5.24 1.09 -2.62
N ASN A 38 -4.24 0.47 -3.24
CA ASN A 38 -3.47 1.12 -4.29
C ASN A 38 -4.30 1.14 -5.58
N PRO A 39 -4.60 2.31 -6.14
CA PRO A 39 -5.33 2.36 -7.42
C PRO A 39 -4.48 1.90 -8.60
N TYR A 40 -3.16 1.88 -8.47
CA TYR A 40 -2.30 1.35 -9.52
C TYR A 40 -2.28 -0.17 -9.42
N ARG A 41 -2.47 -0.83 -10.55
CA ARG A 41 -2.53 -2.29 -10.62
C ARG A 41 -1.46 -2.81 -11.56
N ILE A 42 -1.10 -4.08 -11.37
CA ILE A 42 -0.15 -4.72 -12.28
C ILE A 42 -0.82 -5.93 -12.89
N THR A 43 -0.42 -6.26 -14.12
CA THR A 43 -0.85 -7.46 -14.79
C THR A 43 0.27 -7.96 -15.68
N ARG A 44 0.33 -9.27 -15.87
CA ARG A 44 1.32 -9.87 -16.74
C ARG A 44 0.69 -10.18 -18.08
N ILE A 45 1.34 -9.75 -19.15
CA ILE A 45 0.91 -10.03 -20.52
C ILE A 45 2.10 -10.61 -21.27
N GLY A 46 2.07 -11.93 -21.48
CA GLY A 46 3.21 -12.60 -22.10
C GLY A 46 4.45 -12.48 -21.24
N ALA A 47 5.50 -11.89 -21.78
CA ALA A 47 6.80 -11.75 -21.09
C ALA A 47 6.91 -10.44 -20.33
N VAL A 48 5.90 -9.58 -20.38
CA VAL A 48 6.01 -8.25 -19.77
C VAL A 48 5.00 -8.06 -18.66
N TRP A 49 5.31 -7.15 -17.75
CA TRP A 49 4.42 -6.73 -16.69
C TRP A 49 4.01 -5.30 -16.97
N CYS A 50 2.70 -5.04 -16.91
CA CYS A 50 2.15 -3.71 -17.16
C CYS A 50 1.62 -3.13 -15.86
N VAL A 51 1.93 -1.86 -15.63
CA VAL A 51 1.37 -1.11 -14.50
C VAL A 51 0.34 -0.15 -15.09
N TYR A 52 -0.87 -0.17 -14.56
CA TYR A 52 -1.95 0.64 -15.13
C TYR A 52 -2.82 1.20 -14.02
N VAL A 53 -3.58 2.24 -14.38
CA VAL A 53 -4.51 2.86 -13.45
C VAL A 53 -5.78 3.18 -14.21
N ASP A 54 -6.93 2.96 -13.57
CA ASP A 54 -8.22 3.27 -14.16
C ASP A 54 -8.50 4.77 -14.01
N ILE A 55 -9.04 5.38 -15.05
CA ILE A 55 -9.44 6.79 -15.00
C ILE A 55 -10.81 6.84 -14.34
N PRO A 56 -10.95 7.58 -13.22
CA PRO A 56 -12.22 7.63 -12.49
C PRO A 56 -13.39 8.06 -13.39
N ASP A 57 -14.54 7.44 -13.16
CA ASP A 57 -15.79 7.77 -13.84
C ASP A 57 -15.77 7.49 -15.34
N THR A 58 -14.84 6.66 -15.79
CA THR A 58 -14.78 6.25 -17.18
C THR A 58 -14.49 4.76 -17.23
N SER A 59 -14.57 4.17 -18.43
CA SER A 59 -14.14 2.80 -18.64
C SER A 59 -12.72 2.74 -19.19
N ARG A 60 -11.98 3.84 -19.10
CA ARG A 60 -10.65 3.95 -19.69
C ARG A 60 -9.58 3.64 -18.67
N THR A 61 -8.48 3.07 -19.17
CA THR A 61 -7.33 2.68 -18.38
C THR A 61 -6.09 3.29 -19.02
N ILE A 62 -5.17 3.77 -18.18
CA ILE A 62 -3.90 4.27 -18.66
C ILE A 62 -2.80 3.30 -18.23
N THR A 63 -2.00 2.84 -19.18
CA THR A 63 -0.81 2.06 -18.88
C THR A 63 0.32 3.05 -18.62
N VAL A 64 0.89 3.00 -17.41
CA VAL A 64 1.92 3.95 -17.04
C VAL A 64 3.31 3.38 -17.09
N SER A 65 3.44 2.06 -17.18
CA SER A 65 4.76 1.42 -17.20
C SER A 65 4.64 0.02 -17.78
N THR A 66 5.66 -0.41 -18.52
CA THR A 66 5.76 -1.77 -19.03
C THR A 66 7.19 -2.24 -18.78
N VAL A 67 7.34 -3.30 -18.00
CA VAL A 67 8.66 -3.78 -17.60
C VAL A 67 8.70 -5.29 -17.71
N PHE A 68 9.91 -5.87 -17.63
CA PHE A 68 10.07 -7.31 -17.76
C PHE A 68 10.15 -8.04 -16.42
N ASP A 69 10.14 -7.31 -15.32
CA ASP A 69 10.37 -7.86 -13.99
C ASP A 69 9.21 -7.50 -13.07
N GLU A 70 8.68 -8.51 -12.38
CA GLU A 70 7.53 -8.30 -11.48
C GLU A 70 7.87 -7.34 -10.36
N ARG A 71 9.07 -7.45 -9.77
CA ARG A 71 9.46 -6.57 -8.68
C ARG A 71 9.46 -5.11 -9.14
N GLN A 72 9.95 -4.87 -10.35
CA GLN A 72 9.97 -3.51 -10.87
C GLN A 72 8.56 -3.00 -11.11
N ALA A 73 7.66 -3.86 -11.61
CA ALA A 73 6.27 -3.47 -11.80
C ALA A 73 5.63 -3.10 -10.47
N ARG A 74 5.88 -3.89 -9.44
CA ARG A 74 5.35 -3.59 -8.11
C ARG A 74 5.92 -2.29 -7.56
N GLN A 75 7.22 -2.06 -7.79
CA GLN A 75 7.83 -0.82 -7.36
C GLN A 75 7.22 0.38 -8.10
N ASP A 76 6.98 0.24 -9.40
CA ASP A 76 6.37 1.31 -10.18
C ASP A 76 4.96 1.61 -9.66
N ALA A 77 4.20 0.60 -9.27
CA ALA A 77 2.87 0.80 -8.71
C ALA A 77 2.94 1.50 -7.36
N VAL A 78 3.95 1.19 -6.55
CA VAL A 78 4.16 1.86 -5.26
C VAL A 78 4.57 3.31 -5.50
N ASP A 79 5.45 3.54 -6.47
CA ASP A 79 5.87 4.90 -6.80
C ASP A 79 4.70 5.74 -7.28
N GLY A 80 3.79 5.13 -8.05
CA GLY A 80 2.57 5.83 -8.47
C GLY A 80 1.70 6.21 -7.29
N PHE A 81 1.56 5.31 -6.33
CA PHE A 81 0.80 5.60 -5.11
C PHE A 81 1.44 6.76 -4.35
N ARG A 82 2.76 6.74 -4.22
CA ARG A 82 3.48 7.81 -3.52
C ARG A 82 3.28 9.14 -4.25
N ASP A 83 3.41 9.13 -5.57
CA ASP A 83 3.22 10.36 -6.34
C ASP A 83 1.81 10.92 -6.19
N MET A 84 0.83 10.04 -6.10
CA MET A 84 -0.56 10.47 -6.00
C MET A 84 -0.87 11.10 -4.65
N PHE A 85 -0.33 10.56 -3.57
CA PHE A 85 -0.75 10.95 -2.22
C PHE A 85 0.30 11.71 -1.42
N CYS A 86 1.55 11.75 -1.88
CA CYS A 86 2.60 12.49 -1.18
C CYS A 86 2.96 13.79 -1.90
N THR A 87 2.02 14.31 -2.68
CA THR A 87 2.13 15.60 -3.33
C THR A 87 1.00 16.50 -2.83
N PRO A 88 1.09 17.82 -3.05
CA PRO A 88 0.03 18.70 -2.57
C PRO A 88 -1.36 18.34 -3.06
N GLY A 89 -1.47 17.79 -4.27
CA GLY A 89 -2.78 17.40 -4.79
C GLY A 89 -3.42 16.23 -4.05
N GLY A 90 -2.64 15.46 -3.31
CA GLY A 90 -3.17 14.34 -2.54
C GLY A 90 -3.22 14.59 -1.04
N ALA A 91 -3.00 15.84 -0.59
CA ALA A 91 -2.86 16.12 0.84
C ALA A 91 -4.08 15.76 1.66
N GLU A 92 -5.27 15.97 1.14
CA GLU A 92 -6.50 15.63 1.87
C GLU A 92 -6.59 14.12 2.12
N GLN A 93 -6.29 13.34 1.09
CA GLN A 93 -6.33 11.89 1.24
C GLN A 93 -5.23 11.42 2.19
N ALA A 94 -4.06 12.01 2.11
CA ALA A 94 -2.97 11.66 3.01
C ALA A 94 -3.34 11.96 4.46
N ASP A 95 -4.02 13.06 4.71
CA ASP A 95 -4.49 13.39 6.07
C ASP A 95 -5.49 12.36 6.55
N TYR A 96 -6.40 11.92 5.69
CA TYR A 96 -7.36 10.89 6.04
C TYR A 96 -6.64 9.59 6.40
N PHE A 97 -5.67 9.18 5.55
CA PHE A 97 -4.90 7.97 5.83
C PHE A 97 -4.18 8.09 7.18
N ALA A 98 -3.58 9.23 7.44
CA ALA A 98 -2.84 9.43 8.68
C ALA A 98 -3.76 9.29 9.90
N ARG A 99 -4.94 9.89 9.84
CA ARG A 99 -5.88 9.81 10.96
C ARG A 99 -6.32 8.38 11.23
N GLU A 100 -6.59 7.64 10.15
CA GLU A 100 -7.16 6.31 10.30
C GLU A 100 -6.13 5.25 10.65
N LEU A 101 -4.89 5.45 10.24
CA LEU A 101 -3.89 4.40 10.31
C LEU A 101 -2.77 4.65 11.33
N HIS A 102 -2.73 5.82 11.93
CA HIS A 102 -1.66 6.15 12.88
C HIS A 102 -1.55 5.10 13.97
N GLY A 103 -0.35 4.62 14.21
CA GLY A 103 -0.09 3.67 15.27
C GLY A 103 -0.57 2.25 15.00
N ARG A 104 -1.13 1.98 13.83
CA ARG A 104 -1.69 0.68 13.50
C ARG A 104 -0.74 -0.12 12.61
N ASP A 105 -0.71 -1.44 12.83
CA ASP A 105 -0.06 -2.34 11.88
C ASP A 105 -0.95 -2.44 10.65
N LEU A 106 -0.34 -2.63 9.48
CA LEU A 106 -1.08 -2.67 8.22
C LEU A 106 -0.97 -4.04 7.58
N LEU A 107 -2.12 -4.57 7.15
CA LEU A 107 -2.19 -5.88 6.51
C LEU A 107 -2.31 -5.72 5.00
N CYS A 108 -1.57 -6.54 4.27
CA CYS A 108 -1.65 -6.61 2.81
C CYS A 108 -1.37 -8.04 2.38
N TRP A 109 -1.59 -8.33 1.10
CA TRP A 109 -1.29 -9.65 0.56
C TRP A 109 0.15 -9.79 0.08
N CYS A 110 0.88 -8.70 -0.03
CA CYS A 110 2.23 -8.71 -0.60
C CYS A 110 3.20 -9.46 0.29
N ALA A 111 4.08 -10.24 -0.33
CA ALA A 111 5.14 -10.93 0.40
C ALA A 111 6.05 -9.90 1.07
N PRO A 112 6.62 -10.24 2.24
CA PRO A 112 7.40 -9.27 3.01
C PRO A 112 8.55 -8.63 2.25
N GLY A 113 9.17 -9.34 1.33
CA GLY A 113 10.30 -8.78 0.58
C GLY A 113 9.92 -8.02 -0.67
N MET A 114 8.63 -7.90 -0.97
CA MET A 114 8.19 -7.23 -2.20
C MET A 114 7.74 -5.82 -1.93
N PRO A 115 7.92 -4.89 -2.89
CA PRO A 115 7.39 -3.54 -2.73
C PRO A 115 5.88 -3.56 -2.52
N CYS A 116 5.39 -2.69 -1.65
CA CYS A 116 3.97 -2.64 -1.32
C CYS A 116 3.61 -1.23 -0.89
N HIS A 117 2.43 -0.75 -1.33
CA HIS A 117 1.98 0.59 -0.96
C HIS A 117 1.77 0.74 0.55
N ALA A 118 1.64 -0.36 1.29
CA ALA A 118 1.52 -0.29 2.74
C ALA A 118 2.74 0.40 3.37
N ASP A 119 3.91 0.26 2.75
CA ASP A 119 5.09 0.95 3.26
C ASP A 119 4.94 2.46 3.15
N VAL A 120 4.33 2.94 2.07
CA VAL A 120 4.06 4.37 1.92
C VAL A 120 3.01 4.83 2.94
N LEU A 121 1.97 4.01 3.14
CA LEU A 121 0.96 4.33 4.13
C LEU A 121 1.54 4.41 5.54
N LEU A 122 2.49 3.55 5.87
CA LEU A 122 3.16 3.63 7.17
C LEU A 122 3.91 4.95 7.32
N GLU A 123 4.57 5.41 6.25
CA GLU A 123 5.25 6.70 6.28
C GLU A 123 4.24 7.84 6.46
N ILE A 124 3.16 7.80 5.70
CA ILE A 124 2.14 8.84 5.79
C ILE A 124 1.52 8.90 7.18
N ALA A 125 1.22 7.75 7.75
CA ALA A 125 0.49 7.68 9.01
C ALA A 125 1.35 7.99 10.23
N ASN A 126 2.64 7.66 10.16
CA ASN A 126 3.50 7.75 11.34
C ASN A 126 4.65 8.73 11.17
N GLY A 127 4.67 9.42 10.04
CA GLY A 127 5.76 10.30 9.72
C GLY A 127 6.97 9.53 9.25
N ASP A 128 7.90 10.24 8.63
CA ASP A 128 9.14 9.65 8.22
C ASP A 128 9.97 9.37 9.45
N ALA A 129 10.41 8.14 9.61
CA ALA A 129 11.18 7.76 10.76
C ALA A 129 12.55 8.43 10.80
N SER A 130 12.98 8.97 9.69
CA SER A 130 14.24 9.66 9.65
C SER A 130 14.18 11.00 10.34
#